data_b91c222581347614a7883a909a5b76bc
#
_entry.id   b91c222581347614a7883a909a5b76bc
#
_cell.length_a   1.000
_cell.length_b   1.000
_cell.length_c   1.000
_cell.angle_alpha   90.00
_cell.angle_beta   90.00
_cell.angle_gamma   90.00
#
_symmetry.space_group_name_H-M   'P 1'
#
loop_
_entity.id
_entity.type
_entity.pdbx_description
1 polymer ?
#
loop_
_entity_poly.entity_id
_entity_poly.type
_entity_poly.pdbx_seq_one_letter_code
_entity_poly.pdbx_strand_id
1 'polypeptide(L)'
;MARPAAGCQVAGKPLYCFAKQGSVQYTSRLFRTPQRAFLGARLTELMVMNTVFAKPGTVRGDWYVVDAAGRTLGRLASQLAHRLRGKHKADYSPHVDMGDHLIVINAEKVRVTGAKLEEKFYHHHTGYLGNLKSIALGKLMQKHPERALEFAVKGMLPKNPLGRKMFRKLHVFAGDKHPHAAQQPKNLAL
;
A
#
# COMPACT_ATOMS: atom_id res chain seq x y z
N MET A 1 43.22 3.05 -51.66
CA MET A 1 42.05 3.70 -51.03
C MET A 1 41.55 2.80 -49.89
N ALA A 2 41.99 3.07 -48.67
CA ALA A 2 41.66 2.29 -47.50
C ALA A 2 40.63 3.08 -46.65
N ARG A 3 39.51 2.42 -46.30
CA ARG A 3 38.48 2.98 -45.40
C ARG A 3 38.92 2.80 -43.96
N PRO A 4 38.72 3.79 -43.08
CA PRO A 4 38.97 3.62 -41.65
C PRO A 4 37.81 2.89 -40.98
N ALA A 5 38.17 2.03 -40.02
CA ALA A 5 37.26 1.25 -39.18
C ALA A 5 36.57 2.15 -38.16
N ALA A 6 35.26 1.87 -37.95
CA ALA A 6 34.41 2.54 -36.97
C ALA A 6 34.82 2.21 -35.53
N GLY A 7 35.07 3.25 -34.74
CA GLY A 7 35.34 3.17 -33.31
C GLY A 7 34.08 2.88 -32.51
N CYS A 8 34.16 1.85 -31.70
CA CYS A 8 33.18 1.54 -30.69
C CYS A 8 33.39 2.43 -29.44
N GLN A 9 32.49 3.38 -29.19
CA GLN A 9 32.49 4.17 -27.96
C GLN A 9 31.58 3.48 -26.94
N VAL A 10 32.19 3.00 -25.87
CA VAL A 10 31.49 2.62 -24.64
C VAL A 10 31.98 3.54 -23.52
N ALA A 11 30.99 4.09 -22.82
CA ALA A 11 31.06 5.14 -21.83
C ALA A 11 32.24 5.09 -20.82
N GLY A 12 33.02 6.15 -20.84
CA GLY A 12 33.45 6.89 -19.66
C GLY A 12 34.31 6.23 -18.59
N LYS A 13 35.52 5.66 -18.91
CA LYS A 13 36.69 5.69 -18.00
C LYS A 13 37.99 5.55 -18.80
N PRO A 14 39.00 6.42 -18.63
CA PRO A 14 40.28 6.26 -19.30
C PRO A 14 41.11 5.15 -18.64
N LEU A 15 41.45 4.13 -19.41
CA LEU A 15 42.49 3.14 -19.07
C LEU A 15 43.86 3.78 -19.34
N TYR A 16 44.60 4.03 -18.29
CA TYR A 16 45.99 4.39 -18.43
C TYR A 16 46.83 3.14 -18.71
N CYS A 17 47.42 3.12 -19.88
CA CYS A 17 48.39 2.14 -20.30
C CYS A 17 49.74 2.38 -19.57
N PHE A 18 50.25 1.33 -18.98
CA PHE A 18 51.47 1.29 -18.20
C PHE A 18 52.68 1.19 -19.15
N ALA A 19 53.66 2.07 -19.01
CA ALA A 19 54.97 1.85 -19.58
C ALA A 19 56.09 2.49 -18.72
N LYS A 20 57.00 1.64 -18.35
CA LYS A 20 58.45 1.82 -18.03
C LYS A 20 58.91 2.37 -16.68
N GLN A 21 59.47 1.44 -15.98
CA GLN A 21 60.64 1.44 -15.11
C GLN A 21 61.34 2.78 -14.85
N GLY A 22 61.34 3.21 -13.61
CA GLY A 22 62.19 4.23 -13.05
C GLY A 22 62.20 4.07 -11.54
N SER A 23 63.38 3.73 -10.99
CA SER A 23 63.67 3.56 -9.58
C SER A 23 63.30 4.81 -8.77
N VAL A 24 62.32 4.72 -7.92
CA VAL A 24 61.97 5.78 -6.97
C VAL A 24 62.43 5.39 -5.59
N GLN A 25 63.39 6.14 -5.08
CA GLN A 25 63.92 6.05 -3.72
C GLN A 25 62.84 6.45 -2.73
N TYR A 26 62.50 5.58 -1.79
CA TYR A 26 61.61 5.87 -0.68
C TYR A 26 62.29 6.76 0.35
N THR A 27 62.03 8.04 0.33
CA THR A 27 62.29 8.91 1.45
C THR A 27 61.18 8.71 2.50
N SER A 28 61.56 8.11 3.60
CA SER A 28 60.74 7.94 4.80
C SER A 28 60.38 9.31 5.43
N ARG A 29 59.33 9.96 4.95
CA ARG A 29 58.67 11.02 5.74
C ARG A 29 57.56 10.40 6.55
N LEU A 30 57.80 10.39 7.85
CA LEU A 30 56.84 10.07 8.90
C LEU A 30 55.57 10.90 8.72
N PHE A 31 54.55 10.32 8.05
CA PHE A 31 53.20 10.85 8.15
C PHE A 31 52.63 10.48 9.52
N ARG A 32 52.74 11.44 10.41
CA ARG A 32 52.08 11.44 11.70
C ARG A 32 50.57 11.55 11.42
N THR A 33 49.89 10.42 11.27
CA THR A 33 48.41 10.38 11.17
C THR A 33 47.82 10.87 12.47
N PRO A 34 46.89 11.81 12.47
CA PRO A 34 46.12 12.19 13.66
C PRO A 34 45.10 11.09 13.96
N GLN A 35 45.50 10.07 14.71
CA GLN A 35 44.64 8.95 15.14
C GLN A 35 43.64 9.32 16.22
N ARG A 36 43.33 10.59 16.47
CA ARG A 36 42.42 10.98 17.57
C ARG A 36 41.09 11.58 17.18
N ALA A 37 40.75 11.69 15.89
CA ALA A 37 39.47 12.29 15.49
C ALA A 37 38.39 11.28 15.05
N PHE A 38 38.69 9.99 14.91
CA PHE A 38 37.77 8.99 14.40
C PHE A 38 37.06 8.11 15.45
N LEU A 39 37.47 8.19 16.72
CA LEU A 39 36.85 7.38 17.78
C LEU A 39 35.61 8.04 18.43
N GLY A 40 35.37 9.34 18.21
CA GLY A 40 34.22 10.03 18.77
C GLY A 40 32.92 9.95 17.95
N ALA A 41 33.03 9.74 16.63
CA ALA A 41 31.86 9.78 15.75
C ALA A 41 31.17 8.41 15.56
N ARG A 42 31.83 7.31 15.94
CA ARG A 42 31.25 5.94 15.81
C ARG A 42 30.47 5.43 17.00
N LEU A 43 30.54 6.11 18.13
CA LEU A 43 29.84 5.70 19.36
C LEU A 43 28.44 6.30 19.50
N THR A 44 28.10 7.33 18.70
CA THR A 44 26.77 7.92 18.70
C THR A 44 25.82 7.31 17.68
N GLU A 45 26.32 6.49 16.76
CA GLU A 45 25.51 5.72 15.79
C GLU A 45 25.31 4.26 16.18
N LEU A 46 25.55 3.88 17.41
CA LEU A 46 24.91 2.70 17.98
C LEU A 46 23.42 3.06 18.13
N MET A 47 22.77 3.03 16.98
CA MET A 47 21.35 3.13 16.80
C MET A 47 20.68 2.32 17.89
N VAL A 48 20.08 3.03 18.81
CA VAL A 48 19.10 2.41 19.70
C VAL A 48 18.10 1.74 18.79
N MET A 49 18.22 0.45 18.61
CA MET A 49 17.28 -0.38 17.87
C MET A 49 15.98 -0.44 18.68
N ASN A 50 15.34 0.71 18.82
CA ASN A 50 14.03 0.78 19.41
C ASN A 50 13.04 0.18 18.41
N THR A 51 12.54 -0.99 18.71
CA THR A 51 11.40 -1.55 17.98
C THR A 51 10.22 -0.60 18.17
N VAL A 52 9.75 -0.02 17.07
CA VAL A 52 8.59 0.87 17.08
C VAL A 52 7.36 0.01 17.36
N PHE A 53 6.75 0.19 18.52
CA PHE A 53 5.53 -0.47 18.92
C PHE A 53 4.37 0.52 18.82
N ALA A 54 3.41 0.23 17.92
CA ALA A 54 2.28 1.12 17.69
C ALA A 54 1.36 1.20 18.91
N LYS A 55 1.10 2.42 19.39
CA LYS A 55 0.13 2.70 20.46
C LYS A 55 -1.13 3.35 19.84
N PRO A 56 -2.34 3.09 20.37
CA PRO A 56 -3.58 3.63 19.80
C PRO A 56 -3.61 5.16 19.65
N GLY A 57 -2.92 5.90 20.52
CA GLY A 57 -2.88 7.36 20.47
C GLY A 57 -1.88 7.95 19.47
N THR A 58 -0.94 7.17 18.96
CA THR A 58 0.08 7.64 18.02
C THR A 58 -0.31 7.42 16.55
N VAL A 59 -1.31 6.59 16.30
CA VAL A 59 -1.72 6.22 14.95
C VAL A 59 -2.53 7.33 14.31
N ARG A 60 -2.08 7.81 13.13
CA ARG A 60 -2.82 8.76 12.29
C ARG A 60 -3.38 8.00 11.08
N GLY A 61 -4.66 8.14 10.82
CA GLY A 61 -5.34 7.64 9.62
C GLY A 61 -5.55 8.78 8.63
N ASP A 62 -5.04 8.62 7.41
CA ASP A 62 -5.30 9.54 6.30
C ASP A 62 -6.62 9.22 5.61
N TRP A 63 -7.16 10.21 4.89
CA TRP A 63 -8.37 10.04 4.09
C TRP A 63 -8.03 9.88 2.62
N TYR A 64 -8.60 8.86 1.98
CA TYR A 64 -8.38 8.57 0.57
C TYR A 64 -9.70 8.38 -0.17
N VAL A 65 -9.75 8.89 -1.40
CA VAL A 65 -10.83 8.62 -2.37
C VAL A 65 -10.34 7.59 -3.37
N VAL A 66 -11.20 6.63 -3.65
CA VAL A 66 -10.97 5.55 -4.63
C VAL A 66 -12.13 5.52 -5.60
N ASP A 67 -11.84 5.56 -6.89
CA ASP A 67 -12.83 5.35 -7.93
C ASP A 67 -12.98 3.84 -8.22
N ALA A 68 -14.22 3.35 -8.11
CA ALA A 68 -14.58 1.96 -8.36
C ALA A 68 -14.99 1.67 -9.82
N ALA A 69 -15.11 2.71 -10.66
CA ALA A 69 -15.60 2.57 -12.03
C ALA A 69 -14.74 1.58 -12.85
N GLY A 70 -15.39 0.59 -13.48
CA GLY A 70 -14.74 -0.41 -14.33
C GLY A 70 -13.85 -1.43 -13.61
N ARG A 71 -13.66 -1.31 -12.30
CA ARG A 71 -12.83 -2.24 -11.51
C ARG A 71 -13.59 -3.50 -11.14
N THR A 72 -12.88 -4.62 -11.04
CA THR A 72 -13.48 -5.89 -10.61
C THR A 72 -13.73 -5.89 -9.10
N LEU A 73 -14.96 -6.25 -8.70
CA LEU A 73 -15.43 -6.24 -7.30
C LEU A 73 -14.44 -6.89 -6.32
N GLY A 74 -13.99 -8.12 -6.63
CA GLY A 74 -13.14 -8.88 -5.70
C GLY A 74 -11.73 -8.31 -5.55
N ARG A 75 -11.10 -7.89 -6.66
CA ARG A 75 -9.75 -7.28 -6.63
C ARG A 75 -9.78 -5.93 -5.92
N LEU A 76 -10.78 -5.10 -6.20
CA LEU A 76 -10.97 -3.84 -5.49
C LEU A 76 -11.16 -4.09 -4.00
N ALA A 77 -12.06 -5.00 -3.61
CA ALA A 77 -12.33 -5.30 -2.20
C ALA A 77 -11.07 -5.79 -1.44
N SER A 78 -10.21 -6.59 -2.06
CA SER A 78 -8.97 -7.05 -1.42
C SER A 78 -7.98 -5.91 -1.18
N GLN A 79 -7.83 -4.98 -2.13
CA GLN A 79 -6.98 -3.81 -1.98
C GLN A 79 -7.50 -2.86 -0.90
N LEU A 80 -8.83 -2.61 -0.86
CA LEU A 80 -9.47 -1.81 0.18
C LEU A 80 -9.27 -2.44 1.56
N ALA A 81 -9.49 -3.75 1.70
CA ALA A 81 -9.30 -4.47 2.97
C ALA A 81 -7.83 -4.41 3.44
N HIS A 82 -6.86 -4.49 2.52
CA HIS A 82 -5.44 -4.34 2.82
C HIS A 82 -5.12 -2.96 3.41
N ARG A 83 -5.70 -1.89 2.83
CA ARG A 83 -5.54 -0.51 3.28
C ARG A 83 -6.26 -0.25 4.60
N LEU A 84 -7.51 -0.71 4.75
CA LEU A 84 -8.28 -0.60 6.00
C LEU A 84 -7.60 -1.29 7.18
N ARG A 85 -6.92 -2.40 6.93
CA ARG A 85 -6.13 -3.09 7.95
C ARG A 85 -4.81 -2.39 8.26
N GLY A 86 -4.32 -1.54 7.35
CA GLY A 86 -3.06 -0.82 7.51
C GLY A 86 -1.81 -1.63 7.15
N LYS A 87 -1.95 -2.75 6.42
CA LYS A 87 -0.83 -3.63 6.05
C LYS A 87 0.20 -2.98 5.11
N HIS A 88 -0.13 -1.85 4.51
CA HIS A 88 0.77 -1.07 3.66
C HIS A 88 1.75 -0.20 4.44
N LYS A 89 1.51 0.02 5.74
CA LYS A 89 2.36 0.82 6.62
C LYS A 89 3.48 -0.02 7.20
N ALA A 90 4.69 0.55 7.29
CA ALA A 90 5.85 -0.14 7.85
C ALA A 90 5.66 -0.51 9.34
N ASP A 91 4.96 0.34 10.08
CA ASP A 91 4.70 0.19 11.52
C ASP A 91 3.50 -0.72 11.83
N TYR A 92 3.05 -1.52 10.86
CA TYR A 92 1.87 -2.37 11.01
C TYR A 92 1.94 -3.26 12.26
N SER A 93 0.92 -3.15 13.11
CA SER A 93 0.75 -3.96 14.31
C SER A 93 -0.65 -4.59 14.34
N PRO A 94 -0.77 -5.93 14.56
CA PRO A 94 -2.05 -6.64 14.46
C PRO A 94 -3.08 -6.24 15.52
N HIS A 95 -2.64 -5.74 16.67
CA HIS A 95 -3.48 -5.42 17.83
C HIS A 95 -4.04 -3.99 17.82
N VAL A 96 -3.53 -3.12 16.92
CA VAL A 96 -3.95 -1.72 16.79
C VAL A 96 -4.57 -1.49 15.42
N ASP A 97 -5.57 -0.61 15.36
CA ASP A 97 -6.18 -0.17 14.11
C ASP A 97 -5.32 0.92 13.46
N MET A 98 -4.48 0.53 12.52
CA MET A 98 -3.57 1.40 11.77
C MET A 98 -4.10 1.79 10.39
N GLY A 99 -5.32 1.35 10.06
CA GLY A 99 -5.94 1.59 8.76
C GLY A 99 -6.28 3.05 8.50
N ASP A 100 -6.39 3.38 7.22
CA ASP A 100 -6.80 4.69 6.74
C ASP A 100 -8.32 4.73 6.51
N HIS A 101 -8.88 5.95 6.40
CA HIS A 101 -10.26 6.18 6.00
C HIS A 101 -10.37 6.11 4.48
N LEU A 102 -11.30 5.30 3.98
CA LEU A 102 -11.49 5.10 2.56
C LEU A 102 -12.90 5.53 2.14
N ILE A 103 -12.94 6.38 1.14
CA ILE A 103 -14.15 6.81 0.45
C ILE A 103 -14.14 6.16 -0.93
N VAL A 104 -15.13 5.33 -1.21
CA VAL A 104 -15.28 4.69 -2.53
C VAL A 104 -16.43 5.34 -3.25
N ILE A 105 -16.18 5.82 -4.45
CA ILE A 105 -17.18 6.45 -5.34
C ILE A 105 -17.48 5.55 -6.53
N ASN A 106 -18.60 5.80 -7.21
CA ASN A 106 -19.07 5.06 -8.39
C ASN A 106 -19.28 3.55 -8.14
N ALA A 107 -19.83 3.17 -6.98
CA ALA A 107 -20.06 1.76 -6.66
C ALA A 107 -21.05 1.06 -7.62
N GLU A 108 -21.89 1.80 -8.33
CA GLU A 108 -22.80 1.26 -9.38
C GLU A 108 -22.03 0.72 -10.59
N LYS A 109 -20.87 1.34 -10.92
CA LYS A 109 -20.08 1.03 -12.10
C LYS A 109 -19.05 -0.07 -11.87
N VAL A 110 -19.13 -0.78 -10.76
CA VAL A 110 -18.24 -1.90 -10.42
C VAL A 110 -18.50 -3.07 -11.35
N ARG A 111 -17.43 -3.63 -11.91
CA ARG A 111 -17.52 -4.79 -12.81
C ARG A 111 -17.54 -6.09 -12.02
N VAL A 112 -18.45 -6.98 -12.40
CA VAL A 112 -18.50 -8.37 -11.93
C VAL A 112 -18.22 -9.29 -13.11
N THR A 113 -17.42 -10.34 -12.91
CA THR A 113 -17.01 -11.29 -13.95
C THR A 113 -17.82 -12.57 -13.90
N GLY A 114 -18.06 -13.19 -15.09
CA GLY A 114 -18.83 -14.45 -15.23
C GLY A 114 -20.33 -14.26 -14.90
N ALA A 115 -21.02 -15.36 -14.66
CA ALA A 115 -22.47 -15.40 -14.37
C ALA A 115 -22.83 -15.00 -12.92
N LYS A 116 -21.92 -14.39 -12.15
CA LYS A 116 -22.12 -14.07 -10.73
C LYS A 116 -23.27 -13.10 -10.45
N LEU A 117 -23.70 -12.33 -11.44
CA LEU A 117 -24.86 -11.44 -11.28
C LEU A 117 -26.13 -12.23 -11.00
N GLU A 118 -26.26 -13.42 -11.60
CA GLU A 118 -27.44 -14.29 -11.47
C GLU A 118 -27.21 -15.39 -10.44
N GLU A 119 -26.05 -16.03 -10.45
CA GLU A 119 -25.74 -17.22 -9.64
C GLU A 119 -25.33 -16.88 -8.20
N LYS A 120 -24.78 -15.68 -7.95
CA LYS A 120 -24.33 -15.35 -6.60
C LYS A 120 -25.46 -14.83 -5.74
N PHE A 121 -25.81 -15.59 -4.70
CA PHE A 121 -26.82 -15.22 -3.70
C PHE A 121 -26.17 -14.77 -2.40
N TYR A 122 -26.75 -13.76 -1.79
CA TYR A 122 -26.49 -13.35 -0.41
C TYR A 122 -27.63 -13.83 0.47
N HIS A 123 -27.32 -14.63 1.47
CA HIS A 123 -28.26 -15.19 2.40
C HIS A 123 -28.21 -14.45 3.73
N HIS A 124 -29.39 -14.21 4.30
CA HIS A 124 -29.53 -13.65 5.64
C HIS A 124 -30.65 -14.40 6.38
N HIS A 125 -30.31 -14.92 7.57
CA HIS A 125 -31.27 -15.58 8.44
C HIS A 125 -31.76 -14.62 9.51
N THR A 126 -33.07 -14.54 9.76
CA THR A 126 -33.66 -13.59 10.71
C THR A 126 -33.63 -14.07 12.16
N GLY A 127 -33.24 -15.33 12.42
CA GLY A 127 -33.26 -15.94 13.74
C GLY A 127 -34.47 -16.83 14.02
N TYR A 128 -35.54 -16.74 13.24
CA TYR A 128 -36.74 -17.56 13.37
C TYR A 128 -36.68 -18.77 12.44
N LEU A 129 -37.29 -19.89 12.82
CA LEU A 129 -37.32 -21.12 12.03
C LEU A 129 -37.85 -20.88 10.61
N GLY A 130 -37.17 -21.46 9.62
CA GLY A 130 -37.56 -21.38 8.20
C GLY A 130 -37.38 -20.02 7.52
N ASN A 131 -36.83 -19.00 8.19
CA ASN A 131 -36.81 -17.63 7.72
C ASN A 131 -35.46 -17.22 7.11
N LEU A 132 -35.00 -17.97 6.10
CA LEU A 132 -33.84 -17.65 5.28
C LEU A 132 -34.26 -16.72 4.12
N LYS A 133 -33.72 -15.51 4.11
CA LYS A 133 -33.90 -14.56 3.00
C LYS A 133 -32.68 -14.59 2.09
N SER A 134 -32.94 -14.69 0.78
CA SER A 134 -31.90 -14.76 -0.25
C SER A 134 -32.11 -13.65 -1.29
N ILE A 135 -31.04 -13.00 -1.70
CA ILE A 135 -31.07 -11.99 -2.76
C ILE A 135 -29.93 -12.25 -3.75
N ALA A 136 -30.21 -12.27 -5.05
CA ALA A 136 -29.17 -12.38 -6.08
C ALA A 136 -28.36 -11.08 -6.16
N LEU A 137 -27.06 -11.20 -6.51
CA LEU A 137 -26.15 -10.06 -6.60
C LEU A 137 -26.65 -8.98 -7.56
N GLY A 138 -27.21 -9.36 -8.74
CA GLY A 138 -27.75 -8.40 -9.70
C GLY A 138 -28.88 -7.57 -9.11
N LYS A 139 -29.84 -8.20 -8.41
CA LYS A 139 -30.93 -7.49 -7.71
C LYS A 139 -30.41 -6.61 -6.56
N LEU A 140 -29.34 -7.04 -5.89
CA LEU A 140 -28.71 -6.24 -4.83
C LEU A 140 -28.03 -4.99 -5.39
N MET A 141 -27.32 -5.11 -6.50
CA MET A 141 -26.64 -3.97 -7.15
C MET A 141 -27.65 -2.94 -7.71
N GLN A 142 -28.82 -3.37 -8.16
CA GLN A 142 -29.87 -2.45 -8.60
C GLN A 142 -30.51 -1.66 -7.44
N LYS A 143 -30.68 -2.29 -6.27
CA LYS A 143 -31.34 -1.67 -5.12
C LYS A 143 -30.35 -0.88 -4.24
N HIS A 144 -29.19 -1.49 -3.95
CA HIS A 144 -28.19 -0.97 -3.03
C HIS A 144 -26.80 -1.38 -3.49
N PRO A 145 -26.21 -0.70 -4.50
CA PRO A 145 -24.90 -1.07 -5.06
C PRO A 145 -23.77 -1.01 -4.03
N GLU A 146 -23.87 -0.12 -3.06
CA GLU A 146 -22.92 0.06 -1.97
C GLU A 146 -22.71 -1.23 -1.16
N ARG A 147 -23.83 -1.92 -0.86
CA ARG A 147 -23.81 -3.14 -0.02
C ARG A 147 -23.03 -4.29 -0.64
N ALA A 148 -22.97 -4.38 -1.96
CA ALA A 148 -22.23 -5.43 -2.64
C ALA A 148 -20.72 -5.34 -2.31
N LEU A 149 -20.17 -4.11 -2.32
CA LEU A 149 -18.79 -3.84 -1.98
C LEU A 149 -18.56 -3.96 -0.47
N GLU A 150 -19.46 -3.45 0.35
CA GLU A 150 -19.41 -3.56 1.82
C GLU A 150 -19.34 -5.02 2.28
N PHE A 151 -20.20 -5.90 1.74
CA PHE A 151 -20.18 -7.33 2.06
C PHE A 151 -18.87 -7.99 1.64
N ALA A 152 -18.34 -7.63 0.48
CA ALA A 152 -17.06 -8.16 0.01
C ALA A 152 -15.92 -7.77 0.95
N VAL A 153 -15.81 -6.50 1.31
CA VAL A 153 -14.77 -6.00 2.23
C VAL A 153 -14.94 -6.55 3.64
N LYS A 154 -16.18 -6.56 4.17
CA LYS A 154 -16.50 -7.10 5.50
C LYS A 154 -16.09 -8.57 5.64
N GLY A 155 -16.26 -9.36 4.58
CA GLY A 155 -15.83 -10.76 4.54
C GLY A 155 -14.30 -10.94 4.59
N MET A 156 -13.53 -9.94 4.15
CA MET A 156 -12.06 -9.95 4.12
C MET A 156 -11.42 -9.35 5.37
N LEU A 157 -12.18 -8.63 6.18
CA LEU A 157 -11.71 -8.08 7.45
C LEU A 157 -11.86 -9.11 8.60
N PRO A 158 -11.07 -9.00 9.67
CA PRO A 158 -11.20 -9.87 10.84
C PRO A 158 -12.57 -9.72 11.49
N LYS A 159 -13.14 -10.85 11.98
CA LYS A 159 -14.48 -10.91 12.58
C LYS A 159 -14.44 -10.63 14.11
N ASN A 160 -13.72 -9.60 14.52
CA ASN A 160 -13.54 -9.22 15.92
C ASN A 160 -13.96 -7.74 16.17
N PRO A 161 -13.96 -7.23 17.42
CA PRO A 161 -14.23 -5.82 17.68
C PRO A 161 -13.33 -4.85 16.92
N LEU A 162 -12.06 -5.20 16.72
CA LEU A 162 -11.10 -4.42 15.95
C LEU A 162 -11.50 -4.33 14.47
N GLY A 163 -11.89 -5.46 13.86
CA GLY A 163 -12.38 -5.48 12.48
C GLY A 163 -13.65 -4.65 12.27
N ARG A 164 -14.55 -4.59 13.28
CA ARG A 164 -15.72 -3.70 13.24
C ARG A 164 -15.32 -2.22 13.28
N LYS A 165 -14.26 -1.85 14.03
CA LYS A 165 -13.72 -0.47 14.02
C LYS A 165 -13.10 -0.13 12.66
N MET A 166 -12.33 -1.04 12.07
CA MET A 166 -11.76 -0.87 10.73
C MET A 166 -12.84 -0.70 9.66
N PHE A 167 -13.91 -1.49 9.73
CA PHE A 167 -15.01 -1.42 8.78
C PHE A 167 -15.76 -0.08 8.83
N ARG A 168 -15.85 0.59 9.98
CA ARG A 168 -16.45 1.93 10.11
C ARG A 168 -15.69 3.03 9.37
N LYS A 169 -14.44 2.78 8.98
CA LYS A 169 -13.62 3.70 8.20
C LYS A 169 -13.87 3.60 6.69
N LEU A 170 -14.70 2.65 6.27
CA LEU A 170 -15.11 2.49 4.88
C LEU A 170 -16.41 3.24 4.63
N HIS A 171 -16.40 4.15 3.68
CA HIS A 171 -17.55 4.92 3.22
C HIS A 171 -17.74 4.63 1.74
N VAL A 172 -18.86 4.05 1.36
CA VAL A 172 -19.15 3.67 -0.03
C VAL A 172 -20.31 4.50 -0.54
N PHE A 173 -20.17 5.08 -1.73
CA PHE A 173 -21.18 5.89 -2.39
C PHE A 173 -21.48 5.33 -3.78
N ALA A 174 -22.76 5.31 -4.13
CA ALA A 174 -23.24 4.82 -5.42
C ALA A 174 -22.73 5.69 -6.58
N GLY A 175 -22.87 7.02 -6.46
CA GLY A 175 -22.45 8.00 -7.45
C GLY A 175 -21.04 8.53 -7.27
N ASP A 176 -20.75 9.66 -7.92
CA ASP A 176 -19.45 10.35 -7.95
C ASP A 176 -19.25 11.33 -6.78
N LYS A 177 -20.32 11.75 -6.11
CA LYS A 177 -20.29 12.77 -5.06
C LYS A 177 -20.27 12.15 -3.66
N HIS A 178 -19.46 12.74 -2.79
CA HIS A 178 -19.36 12.34 -1.38
C HIS A 178 -19.42 13.57 -0.45
N PRO A 179 -19.96 13.46 0.78
CA PRO A 179 -20.10 14.59 1.71
C PRO A 179 -18.79 14.91 2.48
N HIS A 180 -17.73 14.13 2.31
CA HIS A 180 -16.50 14.25 3.11
C HIS A 180 -15.45 15.19 2.51
N ALA A 181 -15.85 16.26 1.81
CA ALA A 181 -14.92 17.23 1.22
C ALA A 181 -14.07 17.97 2.29
N ALA A 182 -14.66 18.24 3.46
CA ALA A 182 -13.98 18.91 4.57
C ALA A 182 -12.74 18.16 5.09
N GLN A 183 -12.67 16.85 4.88
CA GLN A 183 -11.54 16.01 5.30
C GLN A 183 -10.36 16.05 4.30
N GLN A 184 -10.50 16.77 3.18
CA GLN A 184 -9.48 16.89 2.14
C GLN A 184 -8.89 15.54 1.72
N PRO A 185 -9.71 14.57 1.30
CA PRO A 185 -9.24 13.23 0.99
C PRO A 185 -8.32 13.25 -0.23
N LYS A 186 -7.24 12.45 -0.17
CA LYS A 186 -6.27 12.28 -1.25
C LYS A 186 -6.77 11.25 -2.27
N ASN A 187 -6.57 11.48 -3.55
CA ASN A 187 -6.89 10.49 -4.58
C ASN A 187 -5.92 9.31 -4.49
N LEU A 188 -6.47 8.11 -4.46
CA LEU A 188 -5.71 6.87 -4.43
C LEU A 188 -5.96 6.09 -5.72
N ALA A 189 -4.94 5.98 -6.56
CA ALA A 189 -4.91 5.04 -7.67
C ALA A 189 -4.56 3.63 -7.12
N LEU A 190 -5.48 2.69 -7.28
CA LEU A 190 -5.32 1.28 -6.86
C LEU A 190 -5.06 0.38 -8.06
#